data_c7cd941f6fe501075304880f078b1e11
#
_entry.id   c7cd941f6fe501075304880f078b1e11
#
_cell.length_a   1.000
_cell.length_b   1.000
_cell.length_c   1.000
_cell.angle_alpha   90.00
_cell.angle_beta   90.00
_cell.angle_gamma   90.00
#
_symmetry.space_group_name_H-M   'P 1'
#
loop_
_entity.id
_entity.type
_entity.pdbx_description
1 polymer ?
#
loop_
_entity_poly.entity_id
_entity_poly.type
_entity_poly.pdbx_seq_one_letter_code
_entity_poly.pdbx_strand_id
1 'polypeptide(L)'
;MTTAVPGRLDGRVAIVTGGGRGIGRALSLGLADAGASVVICGRSAESCAAAASDVERAGGVALAVPADVGEADDRARLVDTTVAKFGRLDVLVNNAGVLKPHLTVKVTEDELDEIIRVNLKGPVFLSQLALPHLEADGGGAIVNISALGAFQPMAGIGAYCAVKAAMVNWTSTMAKEWTARGVRVNTLVPGPVATEMILPRDPDARADFVETLSRSTLVGRLAEPEDLVGAVLFLAGNASAFMTGRSLFLDGGMLV
;
A
#
# COMPACT_ATOMS: atom_id res chain seq x y z
N MET A 1 -14.39 29.53 -0.34
CA MET A 1 -13.43 28.42 -0.45
C MET A 1 -13.30 27.83 0.95
N THR A 2 -13.93 26.70 1.21
CA THR A 2 -13.72 25.96 2.45
C THR A 2 -12.29 25.42 2.43
N THR A 3 -11.44 25.90 3.33
CA THR A 3 -10.08 25.36 3.52
C THR A 3 -10.24 23.93 4.00
N ALA A 4 -10.02 22.97 3.10
CA ALA A 4 -10.02 21.56 3.47
C ALA A 4 -8.98 21.35 4.59
N VAL A 5 -9.40 20.74 5.69
CA VAL A 5 -8.48 20.41 6.79
C VAL A 5 -7.43 19.43 6.26
N PRO A 6 -6.15 19.74 6.39
CA PRO A 6 -5.11 18.82 5.93
C PRO A 6 -5.29 17.41 6.52
N GLY A 7 -5.20 16.40 5.68
CA GLY A 7 -5.34 14.99 6.10
C GLY A 7 -6.78 14.47 6.20
N ARG A 8 -7.81 15.28 6.00
CA ARG A 8 -9.21 14.81 5.94
C ARG A 8 -9.56 14.28 4.56
N LEU A 9 -10.34 13.19 4.54
CA LEU A 9 -10.83 12.50 3.35
C LEU A 9 -12.35 12.31 3.36
N ASP A 10 -13.07 13.26 3.98
CA ASP A 10 -14.52 13.19 4.12
C ASP A 10 -15.23 13.01 2.78
N GLY A 11 -16.12 12.01 2.69
CA GLY A 11 -16.89 11.67 1.51
C GLY A 11 -16.08 11.03 0.37
N ARG A 12 -14.81 10.72 0.58
CA ARG A 12 -13.97 9.97 -0.37
C ARG A 12 -14.07 8.48 -0.14
N VAL A 13 -13.82 7.71 -1.20
CA VAL A 13 -13.78 6.24 -1.18
C VAL A 13 -12.37 5.77 -1.47
N ALA A 14 -11.83 4.92 -0.60
CA ALA A 14 -10.49 4.37 -0.72
C ALA A 14 -10.50 2.84 -0.82
N ILE A 15 -9.75 2.26 -1.77
CA ILE A 15 -9.41 0.84 -1.78
C ILE A 15 -8.04 0.66 -1.13
N VAL A 16 -7.93 -0.26 -0.16
CA VAL A 16 -6.65 -0.69 0.44
C VAL A 16 -6.43 -2.17 0.15
N THR A 17 -5.45 -2.48 -0.70
CA THR A 17 -5.08 -3.88 -0.98
C THR A 17 -4.17 -4.42 0.13
N GLY A 18 -4.36 -5.69 0.51
CA GLY A 18 -3.71 -6.24 1.71
C GLY A 18 -4.19 -5.58 3.00
N GLY A 19 -5.42 -5.02 2.99
CA GLY A 19 -5.97 -4.19 4.06
C GLY A 19 -6.39 -4.93 5.33
N GLY A 20 -6.36 -6.28 5.34
CA GLY A 20 -6.85 -7.08 6.48
C GLY A 20 -5.84 -7.26 7.62
N ARG A 21 -4.54 -6.94 7.44
CA ARG A 21 -3.49 -7.13 8.46
C ARG A 21 -2.31 -6.18 8.28
N GLY A 22 -1.44 -6.13 9.30
CA GLY A 22 -0.19 -5.37 9.28
C GLY A 22 -0.38 -3.92 8.82
N ILE A 23 0.49 -3.46 7.93
CA ILE A 23 0.44 -2.10 7.36
C ILE A 23 -0.95 -1.81 6.77
N GLY A 24 -1.49 -2.70 5.96
CA GLY A 24 -2.78 -2.47 5.30
C GLY A 24 -3.93 -2.25 6.28
N ARG A 25 -3.96 -2.99 7.40
CA ARG A 25 -4.99 -2.79 8.44
C ARG A 25 -4.86 -1.42 9.12
N ALA A 26 -3.65 -1.02 9.49
CA ALA A 26 -3.41 0.31 10.06
C ALA A 26 -3.82 1.43 9.08
N LEU A 27 -3.48 1.28 7.79
CA LEU A 27 -3.90 2.21 6.75
C LEU A 27 -5.42 2.25 6.57
N SER A 28 -6.09 1.10 6.62
CA SER A 28 -7.56 1.04 6.52
C SER A 28 -8.25 1.77 7.66
N LEU A 29 -7.78 1.57 8.89
CA LEU A 29 -8.27 2.28 10.07
C LEU A 29 -7.99 3.78 9.99
N GLY A 30 -6.77 4.18 9.63
CA GLY A 30 -6.39 5.59 9.56
C GLY A 30 -7.11 6.36 8.45
N LEU A 31 -7.36 5.75 7.29
CA LEU A 31 -8.14 6.36 6.20
C LEU A 31 -9.61 6.54 6.61
N ALA A 32 -10.18 5.56 7.32
CA ALA A 32 -11.54 5.65 7.84
C ALA A 32 -11.68 6.72 8.92
N ASP A 33 -10.71 6.83 9.84
CA ASP A 33 -10.67 7.89 10.87
C ASP A 33 -10.56 9.28 10.23
N ALA A 34 -9.88 9.38 9.09
CA ALA A 34 -9.82 10.60 8.28
C ALA A 34 -11.12 10.91 7.52
N GLY A 35 -12.15 10.06 7.61
CA GLY A 35 -13.49 10.28 7.02
C GLY A 35 -13.72 9.58 5.69
N ALA A 36 -12.82 8.74 5.22
CA ALA A 36 -13.04 7.95 4.00
C ALA A 36 -13.93 6.72 4.26
N SER A 37 -14.74 6.34 3.26
CA SER A 37 -15.28 4.98 3.17
C SER A 37 -14.19 4.06 2.63
N VAL A 38 -13.90 2.95 3.33
CA VAL A 38 -12.73 2.12 3.01
C VAL A 38 -13.15 0.74 2.51
N VAL A 39 -12.67 0.35 1.33
CA VAL A 39 -12.79 -1.00 0.81
C VAL A 39 -11.52 -1.77 1.14
N ILE A 40 -11.68 -2.80 1.96
CA ILE A 40 -10.60 -3.63 2.49
C ILE A 40 -10.48 -4.89 1.66
N CYS A 41 -9.40 -5.00 0.89
CA CYS A 41 -9.13 -6.12 0.01
C CYS A 41 -7.98 -6.98 0.52
N GLY A 42 -8.11 -8.29 0.38
CA GLY A 42 -7.09 -9.28 0.69
C GLY A 42 -7.59 -10.71 0.44
N ARG A 43 -6.70 -11.69 0.39
CA ARG A 43 -7.06 -13.09 0.11
C ARG A 43 -7.87 -13.75 1.23
N SER A 44 -7.64 -13.39 2.49
CA SER A 44 -8.38 -13.93 3.63
C SER A 44 -9.66 -13.14 3.85
N ALA A 45 -10.81 -13.77 3.59
CA ALA A 45 -12.11 -13.19 3.88
C ALA A 45 -12.27 -12.83 5.36
N GLU A 46 -11.79 -13.70 6.25
CA GLU A 46 -11.82 -13.51 7.70
C GLU A 46 -11.06 -12.26 8.13
N SER A 47 -9.80 -12.10 7.66
CA SER A 47 -8.98 -10.94 8.01
C SER A 47 -9.57 -9.64 7.47
N CYS A 48 -10.15 -9.66 6.26
CA CYS A 48 -10.80 -8.49 5.68
C CYS A 48 -12.06 -8.11 6.47
N ALA A 49 -12.89 -9.10 6.85
CA ALA A 49 -14.08 -8.87 7.63
C ALA A 49 -13.75 -8.36 9.05
N ALA A 50 -12.72 -8.90 9.69
CA ALA A 50 -12.29 -8.44 11.00
C ALA A 50 -11.82 -6.98 10.94
N ALA A 51 -11.01 -6.59 9.94
CA ALA A 51 -10.57 -5.22 9.77
C ALA A 51 -11.73 -4.27 9.44
N ALA A 52 -12.73 -4.71 8.65
CA ALA A 52 -13.92 -3.91 8.38
C ALA A 52 -14.75 -3.70 9.66
N SER A 53 -14.93 -4.73 10.46
CA SER A 53 -15.61 -4.62 11.77
C SER A 53 -14.87 -3.67 12.73
N ASP A 54 -13.53 -3.64 12.70
CA ASP A 54 -12.74 -2.70 13.49
C ASP A 54 -13.00 -1.25 13.07
N VAL A 55 -13.06 -0.98 11.76
CA VAL A 55 -13.43 0.34 11.22
C VAL A 55 -14.84 0.74 11.64
N GLU A 56 -15.81 -0.17 11.51
CA GLU A 56 -17.22 0.09 11.88
C GLU A 56 -17.37 0.34 13.38
N ARG A 57 -16.66 -0.41 14.22
CA ARG A 57 -16.65 -0.17 15.69
C ARG A 57 -16.04 1.18 16.08
N ALA A 58 -15.13 1.71 15.26
CA ALA A 58 -14.59 3.05 15.43
C ALA A 58 -15.51 4.16 14.84
N GLY A 59 -16.69 3.80 14.29
CA GLY A 59 -17.65 4.75 13.71
C GLY A 59 -17.39 5.09 12.25
N GLY A 60 -16.45 4.42 11.59
CA GLY A 60 -16.16 4.57 10.16
C GLY A 60 -17.05 3.70 9.27
N VAL A 61 -16.84 3.82 7.96
CA VAL A 61 -17.55 3.03 6.94
C VAL A 61 -16.55 2.11 6.22
N ALA A 62 -16.81 0.81 6.22
CA ALA A 62 -15.96 -0.16 5.54
C ALA A 62 -16.75 -1.17 4.70
N LEU A 63 -16.06 -1.79 3.75
CA LEU A 63 -16.55 -2.92 2.95
C LEU A 63 -15.40 -3.91 2.79
N ALA A 64 -15.60 -5.15 3.24
CA ALA A 64 -14.66 -6.23 2.99
C ALA A 64 -14.93 -6.86 1.61
N VAL A 65 -13.90 -6.89 0.75
CA VAL A 65 -13.96 -7.55 -0.56
C VAL A 65 -12.78 -8.52 -0.69
N PRO A 66 -12.97 -9.81 -0.35
CA PRO A 66 -11.93 -10.81 -0.53
C PRO A 66 -11.52 -10.92 -2.00
N ALA A 67 -10.24 -10.71 -2.30
CA ALA A 67 -9.70 -10.77 -3.66
C ALA A 67 -8.18 -11.01 -3.65
N ASP A 68 -7.68 -11.79 -4.61
CA ASP A 68 -6.26 -11.86 -4.95
C ASP A 68 -5.95 -10.86 -6.06
N VAL A 69 -5.19 -9.81 -5.73
CA VAL A 69 -4.80 -8.78 -6.72
C VAL A 69 -3.96 -9.34 -7.88
N GLY A 70 -3.41 -10.53 -7.74
CA GLY A 70 -2.73 -11.25 -8.82
C GLY A 70 -3.68 -11.77 -9.90
N GLU A 71 -4.99 -11.94 -9.59
CA GLU A 71 -5.99 -12.50 -10.49
C GLU A 71 -6.80 -11.40 -11.20
N ALA A 72 -6.99 -11.54 -12.52
CA ALA A 72 -7.63 -10.50 -13.33
C ALA A 72 -9.11 -10.29 -12.94
N ASP A 73 -9.84 -11.38 -12.78
CA ASP A 73 -11.27 -11.34 -12.44
C ASP A 73 -11.50 -10.75 -11.05
N ASP A 74 -10.62 -11.04 -10.11
CA ASP A 74 -10.69 -10.50 -8.75
C ASP A 74 -10.44 -8.98 -8.72
N ARG A 75 -9.49 -8.50 -9.53
CA ARG A 75 -9.25 -7.04 -9.67
C ARG A 75 -10.46 -6.32 -10.26
N ALA A 76 -11.07 -6.88 -11.32
CA ALA A 76 -12.28 -6.31 -11.91
C ALA A 76 -13.42 -6.29 -10.90
N ARG A 77 -13.70 -7.42 -10.26
CA ARG A 77 -14.74 -7.54 -9.22
C ARG A 77 -14.52 -6.57 -8.05
N LEU A 78 -13.28 -6.34 -7.63
CA LEU A 78 -12.96 -5.39 -6.57
C LEU A 78 -13.37 -3.96 -6.94
N VAL A 79 -13.02 -3.50 -8.14
CA VAL A 79 -13.38 -2.15 -8.61
C VAL A 79 -14.89 -2.05 -8.81
N ASP A 80 -15.51 -3.00 -9.50
CA ASP A 80 -16.95 -3.02 -9.78
C ASP A 80 -17.78 -3.00 -8.48
N THR A 81 -17.40 -3.84 -7.50
CA THR A 81 -18.06 -3.89 -6.19
C THR A 81 -17.91 -2.56 -5.44
N THR A 82 -16.74 -1.92 -5.52
CA THR A 82 -16.50 -0.62 -4.91
C THR A 82 -17.41 0.44 -5.49
N VAL A 83 -17.44 0.55 -6.82
CA VAL A 83 -18.24 1.55 -7.53
C VAL A 83 -19.73 1.29 -7.38
N ALA A 84 -20.17 0.03 -7.45
CA ALA A 84 -21.57 -0.33 -7.22
C ALA A 84 -22.04 0.04 -5.79
N LYS A 85 -21.19 -0.09 -4.78
CA LYS A 85 -21.53 0.22 -3.38
C LYS A 85 -21.50 1.69 -3.07
N PHE A 86 -20.49 2.43 -3.55
CA PHE A 86 -20.21 3.81 -3.11
C PHE A 86 -20.38 4.87 -4.23
N GLY A 87 -20.57 4.45 -5.48
CA GLY A 87 -20.76 5.33 -6.62
C GLY A 87 -19.49 6.04 -7.11
N ARG A 88 -18.34 5.86 -6.43
CA ARG A 88 -17.08 6.56 -6.72
C ARG A 88 -15.86 5.79 -6.24
N LEU A 89 -14.68 6.19 -6.70
CA LEU A 89 -13.38 5.79 -6.16
C LEU A 89 -12.42 6.99 -6.25
N ASP A 90 -11.80 7.36 -5.12
CA ASP A 90 -10.93 8.54 -5.02
C ASP A 90 -9.48 8.18 -4.71
N VAL A 91 -9.26 7.09 -3.97
CA VAL A 91 -7.93 6.70 -3.50
C VAL A 91 -7.73 5.21 -3.73
N LEU A 92 -6.59 4.84 -4.32
CA LEU A 92 -6.14 3.46 -4.40
C LEU A 92 -4.80 3.33 -3.66
N VAL A 93 -4.78 2.49 -2.61
CA VAL A 93 -3.56 2.12 -1.90
C VAL A 93 -3.14 0.71 -2.29
N ASN A 94 -2.14 0.59 -3.15
CA ASN A 94 -1.51 -0.66 -3.54
C ASN A 94 -0.50 -1.09 -2.47
N ASN A 95 -0.98 -1.79 -1.44
CA ASN A 95 -0.18 -2.27 -0.33
C ASN A 95 0.02 -3.79 -0.34
N ALA A 96 -0.86 -4.56 -0.98
CA ALA A 96 -0.71 -6.01 -1.07
C ALA A 96 0.67 -6.40 -1.61
N GLY A 97 1.29 -7.39 -0.99
CA GLY A 97 2.60 -7.88 -1.40
C GLY A 97 2.93 -9.23 -0.81
N VAL A 98 3.85 -9.92 -1.47
CA VAL A 98 4.46 -11.17 -1.01
C VAL A 98 5.98 -11.03 -0.99
N LEU A 99 6.59 -11.67 -0.03
CA LEU A 99 8.04 -11.75 0.14
C LEU A 99 8.44 -13.24 0.20
N LYS A 100 9.41 -13.62 -0.62
CA LYS A 100 10.01 -14.97 -0.64
C LYS A 100 11.52 -14.81 -0.40
N PRO A 101 11.98 -15.00 0.84
CA PRO A 101 13.38 -14.77 1.19
C PRO A 101 14.25 -15.97 0.73
N HIS A 102 14.99 -15.78 -0.36
CA HIS A 102 15.98 -16.72 -0.86
C HIS A 102 17.22 -16.01 -1.41
N LEU A 103 18.37 -16.58 -1.23
CA LEU A 103 19.57 -16.17 -1.98
C LEU A 103 19.31 -16.37 -3.48
N THR A 104 19.84 -15.49 -4.33
CA THR A 104 19.59 -15.48 -5.78
C THR A 104 19.83 -16.84 -6.44
N VAL A 105 20.83 -17.60 -5.97
CA VAL A 105 21.14 -18.95 -6.47
C VAL A 105 20.06 -20.00 -6.18
N LYS A 106 19.10 -19.68 -5.30
CA LYS A 106 18.01 -20.58 -4.88
C LYS A 106 16.61 -20.10 -5.27
N VAL A 107 16.50 -18.93 -5.88
CA VAL A 107 15.20 -18.41 -6.35
C VAL A 107 14.69 -19.30 -7.48
N THR A 108 13.46 -19.77 -7.37
CA THR A 108 12.79 -20.55 -8.43
C THR A 108 11.99 -19.64 -9.37
N GLU A 109 11.68 -20.12 -10.57
CA GLU A 109 10.82 -19.39 -11.53
C GLU A 109 9.43 -19.16 -10.95
N ASP A 110 8.82 -20.16 -10.31
CA ASP A 110 7.49 -20.06 -9.68
C ASP A 110 7.44 -18.96 -8.59
N GLU A 111 8.49 -18.88 -7.77
CA GLU A 111 8.59 -17.84 -6.74
C GLU A 111 8.74 -16.44 -7.33
N LEU A 112 9.56 -16.30 -8.37
CA LEU A 112 9.73 -15.05 -9.10
C LEU A 112 8.42 -14.63 -9.76
N ASP A 113 7.72 -15.57 -10.40
CA ASP A 113 6.42 -15.35 -11.03
C ASP A 113 5.36 -14.92 -10.02
N GLU A 114 5.31 -15.55 -8.84
CA GLU A 114 4.39 -15.13 -7.77
C GLU A 114 4.69 -13.70 -7.29
N ILE A 115 5.98 -13.36 -7.09
CA ILE A 115 6.40 -12.02 -6.69
C ILE A 115 6.00 -10.99 -7.76
N ILE A 116 6.25 -11.28 -9.04
CA ILE A 116 5.87 -10.41 -10.16
C ILE A 116 4.36 -10.28 -10.24
N ARG A 117 3.62 -11.38 -10.14
CA ARG A 117 2.17 -11.43 -10.25
C ARG A 117 1.51 -10.55 -9.20
N VAL A 118 1.94 -10.66 -7.95
CA VAL A 118 1.31 -9.93 -6.84
C VAL A 118 1.86 -8.51 -6.68
N ASN A 119 3.19 -8.34 -6.71
CA ASN A 119 3.81 -7.05 -6.34
C ASN A 119 3.96 -6.08 -7.53
N LEU A 120 3.78 -6.54 -8.78
CA LEU A 120 3.90 -5.70 -9.97
C LEU A 120 2.64 -5.73 -10.83
N LYS A 121 2.26 -6.91 -11.38
CA LYS A 121 1.08 -7.02 -12.23
C LYS A 121 -0.20 -6.61 -11.48
N GLY A 122 -0.34 -7.03 -10.22
CA GLY A 122 -1.47 -6.67 -9.37
C GLY A 122 -1.70 -5.16 -9.32
N PRO A 123 -0.78 -4.37 -8.77
CA PRO A 123 -0.94 -2.92 -8.67
C PRO A 123 -1.05 -2.21 -10.03
N VAL A 124 -0.30 -2.63 -11.06
CA VAL A 124 -0.36 -2.00 -12.38
C VAL A 124 -1.74 -2.16 -13.00
N PHE A 125 -2.25 -3.39 -13.10
CA PHE A 125 -3.54 -3.65 -13.75
C PHE A 125 -4.74 -3.21 -12.88
N LEU A 126 -4.64 -3.26 -11.55
CA LEU A 126 -5.66 -2.68 -10.69
C LEU A 126 -5.73 -1.16 -10.84
N SER A 127 -4.59 -0.48 -10.96
CA SER A 127 -4.54 0.96 -11.20
C SER A 127 -5.16 1.33 -12.57
N GLN A 128 -4.96 0.52 -13.61
CA GLN A 128 -5.61 0.73 -14.91
C GLN A 128 -7.13 0.60 -14.81
N LEU A 129 -7.64 -0.41 -14.11
CA LEU A 129 -9.08 -0.59 -13.90
C LEU A 129 -9.69 0.53 -13.04
N ALA A 130 -8.95 1.02 -12.05
CA ALA A 130 -9.39 2.11 -11.18
C ALA A 130 -9.37 3.49 -11.86
N LEU A 131 -8.52 3.69 -12.87
CA LEU A 131 -8.26 5.00 -13.48
C LEU A 131 -9.52 5.74 -13.96
N PRO A 132 -10.50 5.13 -14.69
CA PRO A 132 -11.71 5.83 -15.11
C PRO A 132 -12.54 6.40 -13.94
N HIS A 133 -12.49 5.74 -12.79
CA HIS A 133 -13.23 6.16 -11.60
C HIS A 133 -12.45 7.20 -10.78
N LEU A 134 -11.11 7.08 -10.73
CA LEU A 134 -10.25 8.05 -10.06
C LEU A 134 -10.27 9.43 -10.73
N GLU A 135 -10.48 9.50 -12.06
CA GLU A 135 -10.52 10.77 -12.80
C GLU A 135 -11.89 11.45 -12.80
N ALA A 136 -12.98 10.69 -12.50
CA ALA A 136 -14.35 11.13 -12.74
C ALA A 136 -14.75 12.36 -11.91
N ASP A 137 -14.41 12.44 -10.63
CA ASP A 137 -14.90 13.45 -9.69
C ASP A 137 -13.84 14.51 -9.32
N GLY A 138 -13.13 15.00 -10.32
CA GLY A 138 -12.12 16.05 -10.12
C GLY A 138 -10.74 15.54 -9.76
N GLY A 139 -10.48 14.25 -9.97
CA GLY A 139 -9.19 13.60 -9.81
C GLY A 139 -9.04 12.80 -8.51
N GLY A 140 -8.05 11.89 -8.53
CA GLY A 140 -7.79 10.94 -7.45
C GLY A 140 -6.31 10.80 -7.10
N ALA A 141 -6.02 9.85 -6.21
CA ALA A 141 -4.67 9.54 -5.80
C ALA A 141 -4.41 8.02 -5.77
N ILE A 142 -3.27 7.62 -6.31
CA ILE A 142 -2.73 6.26 -6.17
C ILE A 142 -1.49 6.33 -5.30
N VAL A 143 -1.46 5.52 -4.25
CA VAL A 143 -0.31 5.36 -3.36
C VAL A 143 0.21 3.92 -3.47
N ASN A 144 1.39 3.76 -4.04
CA ASN A 144 2.06 2.47 -4.15
C ASN A 144 3.01 2.27 -2.96
N ILE A 145 2.80 1.22 -2.17
CA ILE A 145 3.71 0.88 -1.08
C ILE A 145 4.88 0.07 -1.65
N SER A 146 6.05 0.69 -1.67
CA SER A 146 7.31 0.06 -2.08
C SER A 146 8.10 -0.45 -0.87
N ALA A 147 9.40 -0.43 -0.92
CA ALA A 147 10.31 -0.80 0.17
C ALA A 147 11.69 -0.19 -0.10
N LEU A 148 12.53 -0.10 0.93
CA LEU A 148 13.94 0.33 0.79
C LEU A 148 14.72 -0.50 -0.22
N GLY A 149 14.39 -1.81 -0.33
CA GLY A 149 14.99 -2.70 -1.31
C GLY A 149 14.86 -2.26 -2.77
N ALA A 150 13.94 -1.33 -3.09
CA ALA A 150 13.84 -0.71 -4.42
C ALA A 150 15.00 0.25 -4.73
N PHE A 151 15.69 0.74 -3.70
CA PHE A 151 16.78 1.74 -3.81
C PHE A 151 18.11 1.18 -3.32
N GLN A 152 18.09 0.20 -2.43
CA GLN A 152 19.27 -0.46 -1.91
C GLN A 152 19.11 -1.99 -2.03
N PRO A 153 19.91 -2.68 -2.86
CA PRO A 153 19.85 -4.13 -2.98
C PRO A 153 20.12 -4.82 -1.64
N MET A 154 19.33 -5.85 -1.33
CA MET A 154 19.44 -6.61 -0.09
C MET A 154 19.64 -8.10 -0.40
N ALA A 155 20.67 -8.70 0.18
CA ALA A 155 20.90 -10.13 0.06
C ALA A 155 19.72 -10.92 0.66
N GLY A 156 19.38 -12.04 0.04
CA GLY A 156 18.28 -12.91 0.48
C GLY A 156 16.89 -12.49 0.02
N ILE A 157 16.69 -11.28 -0.53
CA ILE A 157 15.41 -10.81 -1.05
C ILE A 157 15.53 -10.10 -2.41
N GLY A 158 16.52 -10.49 -3.22
CA GLY A 158 16.84 -9.81 -4.48
C GLY A 158 15.68 -9.72 -5.48
N ALA A 159 14.90 -10.80 -5.66
CA ALA A 159 13.72 -10.81 -6.53
C ALA A 159 12.67 -9.78 -6.07
N TYR A 160 12.40 -9.71 -4.77
CA TYR A 160 11.49 -8.73 -4.19
C TYR A 160 12.00 -7.29 -4.42
N CYS A 161 13.29 -7.03 -4.16
CA CYS A 161 13.91 -5.72 -4.39
C CYS A 161 13.76 -5.27 -5.84
N ALA A 162 14.06 -6.15 -6.81
CA ALA A 162 13.94 -5.86 -8.24
C ALA A 162 12.51 -5.48 -8.63
N VAL A 163 11.51 -6.23 -8.15
CA VAL A 163 10.11 -5.97 -8.44
C VAL A 163 9.61 -4.68 -7.78
N LYS A 164 10.07 -4.36 -6.56
CA LYS A 164 9.76 -3.08 -5.90
C LYS A 164 10.41 -1.89 -6.61
N ALA A 165 11.62 -2.06 -7.19
CA ALA A 165 12.25 -1.04 -8.04
C ALA A 165 11.48 -0.83 -9.34
N ALA A 166 11.00 -1.90 -9.99
CA ALA A 166 10.13 -1.81 -11.15
C ALA A 166 8.85 -1.03 -10.83
N MET A 167 8.24 -1.25 -9.65
CA MET A 167 7.02 -0.54 -9.24
C MET A 167 7.27 0.96 -9.03
N VAL A 168 8.43 1.37 -8.53
CA VAL A 168 8.82 2.79 -8.43
C VAL A 168 8.91 3.43 -9.82
N ASN A 169 9.49 2.74 -10.80
CA ASN A 169 9.56 3.24 -12.17
C ASN A 169 8.16 3.36 -12.80
N TRP A 170 7.30 2.34 -12.63
CA TRP A 170 5.90 2.37 -13.07
C TRP A 170 5.11 3.51 -12.43
N THR A 171 5.32 3.81 -11.15
CA THR A 171 4.72 4.97 -10.48
C THR A 171 5.05 6.27 -11.23
N SER A 172 6.30 6.48 -11.59
CA SER A 172 6.74 7.66 -12.32
C SER A 172 6.16 7.73 -13.73
N THR A 173 6.03 6.58 -14.40
CA THR A 173 5.41 6.47 -15.73
C THR A 173 3.92 6.79 -15.67
N MET A 174 3.17 6.12 -14.77
CA MET A 174 1.74 6.40 -14.57
C MET A 174 1.49 7.87 -14.21
N ALA A 175 2.34 8.48 -13.40
CA ALA A 175 2.21 9.90 -13.07
C ALA A 175 2.36 10.80 -14.31
N LYS A 176 3.32 10.52 -15.19
CA LYS A 176 3.50 11.27 -16.45
C LYS A 176 2.28 11.18 -17.37
N GLU A 177 1.64 10.00 -17.42
CA GLU A 177 0.53 9.73 -18.30
C GLU A 177 -0.82 10.22 -17.74
N TRP A 178 -1.00 10.17 -16.38
CA TRP A 178 -2.32 10.33 -15.76
C TRP A 178 -2.52 11.63 -15.01
N THR A 179 -1.46 12.41 -14.73
CA THR A 179 -1.60 13.69 -14.01
C THR A 179 -2.45 14.69 -14.79
N ALA A 180 -2.39 14.71 -16.14
CA ALA A 180 -3.26 15.53 -16.97
C ALA A 180 -4.75 15.14 -16.88
N ARG A 181 -5.04 13.93 -16.41
CA ARG A 181 -6.39 13.40 -16.10
C ARG A 181 -6.80 13.65 -14.64
N GLY A 182 -6.03 14.44 -13.88
CA GLY A 182 -6.29 14.75 -12.48
C GLY A 182 -5.83 13.69 -11.48
N VAL A 183 -5.19 12.60 -11.92
CA VAL A 183 -4.78 11.50 -11.03
C VAL A 183 -3.31 11.63 -10.66
N ARG A 184 -3.02 11.77 -9.37
CA ARG A 184 -1.67 11.76 -8.82
C ARG A 184 -1.25 10.34 -8.47
N VAL A 185 -0.01 9.96 -8.79
CA VAL A 185 0.53 8.64 -8.48
C VAL A 185 1.87 8.80 -7.77
N ASN A 186 1.97 8.33 -6.54
CA ASN A 186 3.18 8.42 -5.73
C ASN A 186 3.53 7.10 -5.06
N THR A 187 4.77 6.96 -4.65
CA THR A 187 5.27 5.82 -3.88
C THR A 187 5.53 6.23 -2.44
N LEU A 188 5.09 5.43 -1.48
CA LEU A 188 5.62 5.44 -0.12
C LEU A 188 6.68 4.35 0.00
N VAL A 189 7.84 4.71 0.54
CA VAL A 189 9.00 3.82 0.74
C VAL A 189 9.23 3.67 2.24
N PRO A 190 8.63 2.66 2.87
CA PRO A 190 8.86 2.40 4.29
C PRO A 190 10.23 1.76 4.53
N GLY A 191 10.80 2.05 5.70
CA GLY A 191 11.87 1.28 6.32
C GLY A 191 11.38 -0.08 6.85
N PRO A 192 12.09 -0.67 7.80
CA PRO A 192 11.65 -1.91 8.44
C PRO A 192 10.42 -1.62 9.33
N VAL A 193 9.29 -2.27 9.02
CA VAL A 193 8.03 -2.14 9.76
C VAL A 193 7.74 -3.43 10.51
N ALA A 194 7.40 -3.35 11.79
CA ALA A 194 7.14 -4.49 12.67
C ALA A 194 5.87 -5.25 12.25
N THR A 195 6.00 -6.16 11.30
CA THR A 195 4.89 -6.96 10.77
C THR A 195 5.24 -8.44 10.68
N GLU A 196 4.23 -9.30 10.63
CA GLU A 196 4.41 -10.75 10.41
C GLU A 196 5.15 -11.10 9.11
N MET A 197 5.20 -10.19 8.14
CA MET A 197 5.91 -10.40 6.87
C MET A 197 7.41 -10.51 7.07
N ILE A 198 7.98 -9.74 8.00
CA ILE A 198 9.43 -9.67 8.21
C ILE A 198 9.86 -10.26 9.56
N LEU A 199 9.00 -10.24 10.57
CA LEU A 199 9.37 -10.70 11.90
C LEU A 199 9.46 -12.22 11.96
N PRO A 200 10.56 -12.80 12.49
CA PRO A 200 10.67 -14.22 12.77
C PRO A 200 9.54 -14.70 13.69
N ARG A 201 9.13 -15.96 13.51
CA ARG A 201 8.12 -16.59 14.38
C ARG A 201 8.71 -17.00 15.73
N ASP A 202 9.96 -17.39 15.73
CA ASP A 202 10.70 -17.75 16.94
C ASP A 202 10.96 -16.49 17.77
N PRO A 203 10.64 -16.48 19.09
CA PRO A 203 10.76 -15.30 19.94
C PRO A 203 12.22 -14.80 20.11
N ASP A 204 13.18 -15.71 20.25
CA ASP A 204 14.58 -15.35 20.49
C ASP A 204 15.19 -14.78 19.20
N ALA A 205 14.97 -15.46 18.06
CA ALA A 205 15.36 -14.95 16.75
C ALA A 205 14.68 -13.61 16.41
N ARG A 206 13.44 -13.39 16.88
CA ARG A 206 12.74 -12.12 16.73
C ARG A 206 13.42 -10.99 17.50
N ALA A 207 13.82 -11.23 18.77
CA ALA A 207 14.48 -10.21 19.58
C ALA A 207 15.79 -9.75 18.93
N ASP A 208 16.64 -10.67 18.52
CA ASP A 208 17.92 -10.38 17.83
C ASP A 208 17.69 -9.64 16.50
N PHE A 209 16.68 -10.07 15.73
CA PHE A 209 16.33 -9.45 14.46
C PHE A 209 15.85 -8.00 14.65
N VAL A 210 14.96 -7.77 15.62
CA VAL A 210 14.45 -6.43 15.95
C VAL A 210 15.59 -5.54 16.42
N GLU A 211 16.47 -6.02 17.29
CA GLU A 211 17.63 -5.25 17.75
C GLU A 211 18.55 -4.87 16.59
N THR A 212 18.87 -5.83 15.72
CA THR A 212 19.74 -5.61 14.56
C THR A 212 19.17 -4.57 13.61
N LEU A 213 17.88 -4.68 13.26
CA LEU A 213 17.24 -3.71 12.38
C LEU A 213 17.04 -2.35 13.03
N SER A 214 16.77 -2.29 14.34
CA SER A 214 16.65 -1.03 15.08
C SER A 214 17.94 -0.22 15.01
N ARG A 215 19.09 -0.89 15.16
CA ARG A 215 20.42 -0.25 15.05
C ARG A 215 20.73 0.28 13.63
N SER A 216 20.05 -0.22 12.60
CA SER A 216 20.21 0.25 11.23
C SER A 216 19.41 1.51 10.89
N THR A 217 18.53 1.95 11.80
CA THR A 217 17.77 3.19 11.66
C THR A 217 18.33 4.28 12.59
N LEU A 218 18.33 5.53 12.15
CA LEU A 218 18.75 6.66 13.01
C LEU A 218 17.74 6.91 14.14
N VAL A 219 16.46 6.54 13.94
CA VAL A 219 15.41 6.64 14.96
C VAL A 219 15.57 5.59 16.06
N GLY A 220 16.36 4.53 15.83
CA GLY A 220 16.69 3.50 16.82
C GLY A 220 15.59 2.48 17.09
N ARG A 221 14.59 2.36 16.21
CA ARG A 221 13.51 1.36 16.31
C ARG A 221 12.99 0.96 14.92
N LEU A 222 12.28 -0.15 14.86
CA LEU A 222 11.41 -0.44 13.72
C LEU A 222 10.23 0.55 13.72
N ALA A 223 9.69 0.81 12.53
CA ALA A 223 8.41 1.49 12.45
C ALA A 223 7.28 0.53 12.87
N GLU A 224 6.27 1.07 13.55
CA GLU A 224 4.99 0.39 13.70
C GLU A 224 4.12 0.66 12.45
N PRO A 225 3.17 -0.22 12.09
CA PRO A 225 2.26 0.02 10.97
C PRO A 225 1.58 1.40 11.00
N GLU A 226 1.26 1.89 12.18
CA GLU A 226 0.61 3.18 12.45
C GLU A 226 1.49 4.38 12.05
N ASP A 227 2.82 4.25 12.12
CA ASP A 227 3.75 5.32 11.70
C ASP A 227 3.55 5.70 10.21
N LEU A 228 3.02 4.77 9.38
CA LEU A 228 2.83 5.00 7.95
C LEU A 228 1.54 5.76 7.62
N VAL A 229 0.58 5.80 8.54
CA VAL A 229 -0.76 6.35 8.30
C VAL A 229 -0.67 7.82 7.87
N GLY A 230 0.05 8.65 8.61
CA GLY A 230 0.19 10.07 8.29
C GLY A 230 0.76 10.35 6.90
N ALA A 231 1.74 9.55 6.46
CA ALA A 231 2.32 9.66 5.13
C ALA A 231 1.32 9.26 4.03
N VAL A 232 0.52 8.21 4.24
CA VAL A 232 -0.53 7.81 3.28
C VAL A 232 -1.65 8.85 3.23
N LEU A 233 -2.09 9.40 4.35
CA LEU A 233 -3.06 10.50 4.38
C LEU A 233 -2.56 11.74 3.64
N PHE A 234 -1.28 12.10 3.81
CA PHE A 234 -0.66 13.17 3.05
C PHE A 234 -0.69 12.89 1.54
N LEU A 235 -0.27 11.69 1.10
CA LEU A 235 -0.22 11.32 -0.32
C LEU A 235 -1.61 11.16 -0.95
N ALA A 236 -2.60 10.68 -0.19
CA ALA A 236 -3.99 10.52 -0.63
C ALA A 236 -4.75 11.84 -0.69
N GLY A 237 -4.45 12.77 0.21
CA GLY A 237 -5.18 14.02 0.39
C GLY A 237 -4.66 15.19 -0.45
N ASN A 238 -5.34 16.35 -0.29
CA ASN A 238 -5.01 17.57 -1.02
C ASN A 238 -3.72 18.25 -0.53
N ALA A 239 -3.19 17.86 0.63
CA ALA A 239 -1.92 18.38 1.15
C ALA A 239 -0.72 18.07 0.22
N SER A 240 -0.85 17.04 -0.62
CA SER A 240 0.14 16.66 -1.64
C SER A 240 -0.31 16.98 -3.07
N ALA A 241 -1.20 17.97 -3.27
CA ALA A 241 -1.75 18.32 -4.59
C ALA A 241 -0.66 18.67 -5.65
N PHE A 242 0.50 19.14 -5.21
CA PHE A 242 1.64 19.46 -6.08
C PHE A 242 2.70 18.35 -6.12
N MET A 243 2.35 17.13 -5.66
CA MET A 243 3.27 15.99 -5.63
C MET A 243 2.72 14.82 -6.45
N THR A 244 3.43 14.44 -7.51
CA THR A 244 3.14 13.27 -8.35
C THR A 244 4.43 12.68 -8.92
N GLY A 245 4.47 11.36 -9.14
CA GLY A 245 5.63 10.64 -9.67
C GLY A 245 6.81 10.58 -8.70
N ARG A 246 6.60 10.76 -7.40
CA ARG A 246 7.66 10.86 -6.40
C ARG A 246 7.62 9.72 -5.40
N SER A 247 8.80 9.45 -4.82
CA SER A 247 8.96 8.54 -3.69
C SER A 247 9.11 9.36 -2.41
N LEU A 248 8.25 9.06 -1.43
CA LEU A 248 8.32 9.59 -0.07
C LEU A 248 8.94 8.52 0.83
N PHE A 249 10.11 8.80 1.38
CA PHE A 249 10.80 7.89 2.29
C PHE A 249 10.30 8.08 3.72
N LEU A 250 9.97 6.96 4.37
CA LEU A 250 9.61 6.89 5.78
C LEU A 250 10.36 5.71 6.41
N ASP A 251 11.66 5.86 6.53
CA ASP A 251 12.61 4.77 6.77
C ASP A 251 13.42 4.89 8.06
N GLY A 252 13.09 5.87 8.90
CA GLY A 252 13.82 6.14 10.13
C GLY A 252 15.26 6.58 9.90
N GLY A 253 15.59 7.10 8.70
CA GLY A 253 16.93 7.52 8.33
C GLY A 253 17.87 6.37 7.96
N MET A 254 17.33 5.26 7.45
CA MET A 254 18.14 4.09 7.07
C MET A 254 18.91 4.30 5.75
N LEU A 255 18.42 5.16 4.86
CA LEU A 255 19.05 5.53 3.59
C LEU A 255 19.62 6.96 3.61
N VAL A 256 20.45 7.28 4.59
CA VAL A 256 21.13 8.60 4.67
C VAL A 256 22.61 8.42 4.47
#